data_2ebf8e0120d191e35ba38d65b3ceb425
#
_entry.id   2ebf8e0120d191e35ba38d65b3ceb425
#
_cell.length_a   1.000
_cell.length_b   1.000
_cell.length_c   1.000
_cell.angle_alpha   90.00
_cell.angle_beta   90.00
_cell.angle_gamma   90.00
#
_symmetry.space_group_name_H-M   'P 1'
#
loop_
_entity.id
_entity.type
_entity.pdbx_description
1 polymer ?
#
loop_
_entity_poly.entity_id
_entity_poly.type
_entity_poly.pdbx_seq_one_letter_code
_entity_poly.pdbx_strand_id
1 'polypeptide(L)'
;MKGMLINMISEKMIKLTQNNSVIRAMFEEGNRLAALYGRENVYDFSLGNPNFPAPEAVKKAIIDIVTNEDPVALHGYMSNIGFPDVRQAIADSLNSKFETSFDQNNIIMSVGAAGGLNVVFKTLLNPGDEVITISPYFVEYGNYVGNFDGKLVAVPASLADFQPDPEALRAAITPKTKALLVNSPNNPTGVIYSEDTIKEIAAVLEEKSREYGSPIFLLSDEPYRELAYDGADVPYLTKYYKNTIVCYSWSKSLSLPGERIGYIVIPNELDDYKLIFEAAGIATRILGFVNAPALIQKVVAKCLEESTDITSYDINRKLLYSGLTECGFEAIFPQGAFYMWVKTPACDREFAETAKKYNLLLVPGTSFGCPGYVRIAYCVAKSTIENSMPGFKKLAEELGVGSKQ
;
A
#
# COMPACT_ATOMS: atom_id res chain seq x y z
N MET A 1 41.53 -15.14 21.25
CA MET A 1 41.41 -14.58 19.88
C MET A 1 39.97 -14.71 19.47
N LYS A 2 39.17 -13.62 19.56
CA LYS A 2 37.81 -13.58 18.96
C LYS A 2 38.03 -13.54 17.45
N GLY A 3 37.69 -14.63 16.76
CA GLY A 3 37.77 -14.71 15.32
C GLY A 3 36.98 -13.57 14.70
N MET A 4 37.62 -12.76 13.89
CA MET A 4 36.97 -11.78 13.00
C MET A 4 36.04 -12.58 12.08
N LEU A 5 34.76 -12.62 12.37
CA LEU A 5 33.75 -13.08 11.43
C LEU A 5 33.90 -12.22 10.19
N ILE A 6 34.44 -12.75 9.11
CA ILE A 6 34.44 -12.12 7.81
C ILE A 6 32.98 -12.09 7.42
N ASN A 7 32.35 -10.89 7.49
CA ASN A 7 30.99 -10.71 7.04
C ASN A 7 30.95 -10.89 5.51
N MET A 8 30.49 -12.06 5.05
CA MET A 8 30.39 -12.38 3.63
C MET A 8 29.27 -11.61 2.91
N ILE A 9 28.40 -10.93 3.67
CA ILE A 9 27.31 -10.10 3.17
C ILE A 9 27.33 -8.73 3.88
N SER A 10 26.67 -7.72 3.29
CA SER A 10 26.65 -6.39 3.87
C SER A 10 26.01 -6.37 5.27
N GLU A 11 26.50 -5.49 6.16
CA GLU A 11 25.95 -5.33 7.51
C GLU A 11 24.46 -4.93 7.48
N LYS A 12 24.06 -4.15 6.48
CA LYS A 12 22.65 -3.77 6.25
C LYS A 12 21.79 -5.01 6.02
N MET A 13 22.26 -5.96 5.19
CA MET A 13 21.53 -7.20 4.94
C MET A 13 21.52 -8.14 6.15
N ILE A 14 22.60 -8.20 6.95
CA ILE A 14 22.61 -8.96 8.19
C ILE A 14 21.51 -8.50 9.14
N LYS A 15 21.37 -7.18 9.32
CA LYS A 15 20.29 -6.59 10.15
C LYS A 15 18.90 -6.94 9.62
N LEU A 16 18.69 -6.89 8.30
CA LEU A 16 17.41 -7.25 7.68
C LEU A 16 17.07 -8.74 7.80
N THR A 17 18.07 -9.65 7.72
CA THR A 17 17.82 -11.09 7.92
C THR A 17 17.46 -11.43 9.36
N GLN A 18 17.90 -10.64 10.33
CA GLN A 18 17.55 -10.82 11.75
C GLN A 18 16.15 -10.29 12.07
N ASN A 19 15.66 -9.31 11.28
CA ASN A 19 14.34 -8.71 11.41
C ASN A 19 13.40 -9.27 10.32
N ASN A 20 13.09 -10.58 10.40
CA ASN A 20 12.15 -11.19 9.45
C ASN A 20 10.82 -10.44 9.42
N SER A 21 10.31 -10.21 8.21
CA SER A 21 8.96 -9.65 8.01
C SER A 21 7.93 -10.56 8.73
N VAL A 22 7.19 -9.98 9.67
CA VAL A 22 6.13 -10.71 10.42
C VAL A 22 5.09 -11.28 9.45
N ILE A 23 4.78 -10.57 8.36
CA ILE A 23 3.85 -11.05 7.32
C ILE A 23 4.39 -12.33 6.67
N ARG A 24 5.69 -12.39 6.36
CA ARG A 24 6.31 -13.58 5.80
C ARG A 24 6.33 -14.74 6.79
N ALA A 25 6.65 -14.47 8.06
CA ALA A 25 6.62 -15.49 9.11
C ALA A 25 5.20 -16.08 9.29
N MET A 26 4.16 -15.23 9.21
CA MET A 26 2.76 -15.70 9.24
C MET A 26 2.41 -16.56 8.03
N PHE A 27 2.88 -16.21 6.83
CA PHE A 27 2.68 -17.02 5.64
C PHE A 27 3.36 -18.42 5.75
N GLU A 28 4.60 -18.45 6.24
CA GLU A 28 5.32 -19.71 6.48
C GLU A 28 4.60 -20.56 7.54
N GLU A 29 4.11 -19.93 8.60
CA GLU A 29 3.29 -20.59 9.64
C GLU A 29 1.96 -21.12 9.08
N GLY A 30 1.30 -20.36 8.20
CA GLY A 30 0.09 -20.80 7.52
C GLY A 30 0.31 -22.06 6.69
N ASN A 31 1.41 -22.13 5.97
CA ASN A 31 1.77 -23.33 5.21
C ASN A 31 2.07 -24.53 6.15
N ARG A 32 2.72 -24.29 7.28
CA ARG A 32 2.98 -25.32 8.30
C ARG A 32 1.68 -25.86 8.91
N LEU A 33 0.76 -24.97 9.31
CA LEU A 33 -0.54 -25.36 9.87
C LEU A 33 -1.40 -26.09 8.82
N ALA A 34 -1.39 -25.62 7.57
CA ALA A 34 -2.12 -26.27 6.47
C ALA A 34 -1.63 -27.69 6.19
N ALA A 35 -0.33 -27.96 6.36
CA ALA A 35 0.23 -29.30 6.24
C ALA A 35 -0.19 -30.25 7.40
N LEU A 36 -0.48 -29.69 8.59
CA LEU A 36 -0.87 -30.44 9.78
C LEU A 36 -2.38 -30.68 9.87
N TYR A 37 -3.18 -29.69 9.53
CA TYR A 37 -4.63 -29.68 9.81
C TYR A 37 -5.50 -29.66 8.55
N GLY A 38 -4.91 -29.58 7.35
CA GLY A 38 -5.63 -29.31 6.11
C GLY A 38 -5.83 -27.81 5.88
N ARG A 39 -5.67 -27.37 4.61
CA ARG A 39 -5.76 -25.95 4.24
C ARG A 39 -7.14 -25.35 4.53
N GLU A 40 -8.18 -26.12 4.45
CA GLU A 40 -9.57 -25.72 4.73
C GLU A 40 -9.83 -25.40 6.20
N ASN A 41 -8.94 -25.84 7.09
CA ASN A 41 -9.04 -25.61 8.53
C ASN A 41 -8.06 -24.52 9.04
N VAL A 42 -7.38 -23.81 8.13
CA VAL A 42 -6.48 -22.72 8.47
C VAL A 42 -7.00 -21.42 7.88
N TYR A 43 -7.27 -20.46 8.72
CA TYR A 43 -7.86 -19.17 8.38
C TYR A 43 -6.78 -18.12 8.31
N ASP A 44 -6.14 -18.00 7.13
CA ASP A 44 -5.04 -17.07 6.90
C ASP A 44 -5.54 -15.70 6.48
N PHE A 45 -5.57 -14.77 7.42
CA PHE A 45 -5.92 -13.37 7.23
C PHE A 45 -4.68 -12.45 7.21
N SER A 46 -3.48 -13.02 7.08
CA SER A 46 -2.23 -12.26 7.16
C SER A 46 -1.85 -11.55 5.86
N LEU A 47 -2.22 -12.13 4.70
CA LEU A 47 -1.82 -11.63 3.38
C LEU A 47 -2.89 -10.75 2.74
N GLY A 48 -2.47 -9.59 2.24
CA GLY A 48 -3.29 -8.73 1.38
C GLY A 48 -3.19 -9.13 -0.10
N ASN A 49 -3.44 -10.39 -0.42
CA ASN A 49 -3.42 -10.87 -1.79
C ASN A 49 -4.85 -10.98 -2.33
N PRO A 50 -5.19 -10.29 -3.46
CA PRO A 50 -6.51 -10.42 -4.07
C PRO A 50 -6.91 -11.88 -4.28
N ASN A 51 -8.14 -12.22 -3.90
CA ASN A 51 -8.69 -13.59 -4.03
C ASN A 51 -9.77 -13.70 -5.12
N PHE A 52 -10.05 -12.62 -5.84
CA PHE A 52 -10.95 -12.61 -6.98
C PHE A 52 -10.16 -12.54 -8.29
N PRO A 53 -10.64 -13.16 -9.36
CA PRO A 53 -9.93 -13.14 -10.64
C PRO A 53 -9.86 -11.73 -11.22
N ALA A 54 -8.86 -11.50 -12.08
CA ALA A 54 -8.83 -10.31 -12.91
C ALA A 54 -10.09 -10.25 -13.81
N PRO A 55 -10.58 -9.06 -14.16
CA PRO A 55 -11.67 -8.89 -15.12
C PRO A 55 -11.41 -9.63 -16.43
N GLU A 56 -12.47 -10.19 -17.05
CA GLU A 56 -12.35 -10.92 -18.33
C GLU A 56 -11.76 -10.05 -19.46
N ALA A 57 -11.91 -8.73 -19.36
CA ALA A 57 -11.30 -7.76 -20.27
C ALA A 57 -9.77 -7.89 -20.30
N VAL A 58 -9.12 -8.18 -19.17
CA VAL A 58 -7.67 -8.39 -19.10
C VAL A 58 -7.24 -9.56 -19.97
N LYS A 59 -7.93 -10.71 -19.85
CA LYS A 59 -7.66 -11.88 -20.70
C LYS A 59 -7.86 -11.58 -22.18
N LYS A 60 -8.96 -10.91 -22.52
CA LYS A 60 -9.26 -10.49 -23.89
C LYS A 60 -8.18 -9.57 -24.44
N ALA A 61 -7.74 -8.59 -23.66
CA ALA A 61 -6.68 -7.67 -24.04
C ALA A 61 -5.34 -8.40 -24.29
N ILE A 62 -4.96 -9.34 -23.44
CA ILE A 62 -3.75 -10.17 -23.64
C ILE A 62 -3.83 -10.92 -24.97
N ILE A 63 -4.94 -11.62 -25.23
CA ILE A 63 -5.11 -12.40 -26.46
C ILE A 63 -5.06 -11.49 -27.70
N ASP A 64 -5.76 -10.37 -27.66
CA ASP A 64 -5.78 -9.41 -28.76
C ASP A 64 -4.39 -8.87 -29.08
N ILE A 65 -3.67 -8.40 -28.07
CA ILE A 65 -2.33 -7.80 -28.22
C ILE A 65 -1.34 -8.83 -28.79
N VAL A 66 -1.26 -10.03 -28.20
CA VAL A 66 -0.30 -11.04 -28.66
C VAL A 66 -0.63 -11.61 -30.04
N THR A 67 -1.88 -11.49 -30.48
CA THR A 67 -2.34 -11.96 -31.79
C THR A 67 -2.09 -10.93 -32.88
N ASN A 68 -2.30 -9.65 -32.60
CA ASN A 68 -2.42 -8.59 -33.60
C ASN A 68 -1.26 -7.61 -33.66
N GLU A 69 -0.45 -7.50 -32.57
CA GLU A 69 0.70 -6.59 -32.58
C GLU A 69 1.97 -7.26 -33.12
N ASP A 70 2.87 -6.44 -33.69
CA ASP A 70 4.18 -6.90 -34.12
C ASP A 70 4.99 -7.41 -32.90
N PRO A 71 5.42 -8.68 -32.89
CA PRO A 71 6.07 -9.25 -31.72
C PRO A 71 7.43 -8.62 -31.40
N VAL A 72 8.14 -8.07 -32.38
CA VAL A 72 9.43 -7.40 -32.16
C VAL A 72 9.21 -6.06 -31.45
N ALA A 73 8.23 -5.29 -31.91
CA ALA A 73 7.85 -4.02 -31.29
C ALA A 73 7.25 -4.23 -29.89
N LEU A 74 6.41 -5.27 -29.73
CA LEU A 74 5.75 -5.58 -28.46
C LEU A 74 6.75 -5.98 -27.37
N HIS A 75 7.75 -6.80 -27.69
CA HIS A 75 8.70 -7.37 -26.73
C HIS A 75 10.05 -6.65 -26.70
N GLY A 76 10.25 -5.63 -27.55
CA GLY A 76 11.47 -4.85 -27.62
C GLY A 76 11.66 -3.91 -26.42
N TYR A 77 12.89 -3.41 -26.25
CA TYR A 77 13.13 -2.32 -25.32
C TYR A 77 12.41 -1.05 -25.77
N MET A 78 11.91 -0.30 -24.80
CA MET A 78 11.24 0.99 -25.00
C MET A 78 11.92 2.08 -24.17
N SER A 79 11.35 3.29 -24.17
CA SER A 79 11.74 4.34 -23.24
C SER A 79 11.64 3.88 -21.78
N ASN A 80 12.59 4.27 -20.94
CA ASN A 80 12.59 3.90 -19.52
C ASN A 80 11.33 4.33 -18.79
N ILE A 81 10.64 5.36 -19.29
CA ILE A 81 9.38 5.87 -18.71
C ILE A 81 8.13 5.15 -19.26
N GLY A 82 8.27 4.20 -20.18
CA GLY A 82 7.17 3.42 -20.78
C GLY A 82 6.69 3.92 -22.14
N PHE A 83 5.73 3.22 -22.72
CA PHE A 83 5.14 3.54 -24.01
C PHE A 83 4.39 4.88 -23.99
N PRO A 84 4.61 5.79 -24.98
CA PRO A 84 3.94 7.10 -24.98
C PRO A 84 2.41 7.03 -25.08
N ASP A 85 1.90 6.13 -25.92
CA ASP A 85 0.45 5.89 -26.09
C ASP A 85 -0.21 5.36 -24.83
N VAL A 86 0.43 4.45 -24.11
CA VAL A 86 -0.05 3.95 -22.81
C VAL A 86 -0.09 5.08 -21.78
N ARG A 87 0.98 5.88 -21.69
CA ARG A 87 1.07 7.01 -20.75
C ARG A 87 0.02 8.07 -21.05
N GLN A 88 -0.25 8.36 -22.36
CA GLN A 88 -1.31 9.28 -22.75
C GLN A 88 -2.69 8.75 -22.36
N ALA A 89 -2.98 7.47 -22.62
CA ALA A 89 -4.26 6.85 -22.24
C ALA A 89 -4.50 6.92 -20.71
N ILE A 90 -3.46 6.72 -19.90
CA ILE A 90 -3.55 6.87 -18.45
C ILE A 90 -3.83 8.32 -18.06
N ALA A 91 -3.12 9.29 -18.68
CA ALA A 91 -3.35 10.71 -18.42
C ALA A 91 -4.79 11.12 -18.76
N ASP A 92 -5.32 10.67 -19.91
CA ASP A 92 -6.69 10.96 -20.34
C ASP A 92 -7.73 10.37 -19.37
N SER A 93 -7.53 9.14 -18.88
CA SER A 93 -8.39 8.52 -17.87
C SER A 93 -8.36 9.30 -16.54
N LEU A 94 -7.17 9.71 -16.08
CA LEU A 94 -7.03 10.54 -14.87
C LEU A 94 -7.71 11.90 -15.01
N ASN A 95 -7.55 12.55 -16.18
CA ASN A 95 -8.19 13.83 -16.47
C ASN A 95 -9.70 13.71 -16.44
N SER A 96 -10.26 12.63 -17.01
CA SER A 96 -11.69 12.37 -16.99
C SER A 96 -12.23 12.09 -15.57
N LYS A 97 -11.47 11.34 -14.75
CA LYS A 97 -11.92 10.94 -13.40
C LYS A 97 -11.76 12.05 -12.36
N PHE A 98 -10.70 12.85 -12.47
CA PHE A 98 -10.30 13.79 -11.42
C PHE A 98 -10.25 15.24 -11.87
N GLU A 99 -10.68 15.57 -13.12
CA GLU A 99 -10.67 16.94 -13.66
C GLU A 99 -9.26 17.57 -13.62
N THR A 100 -8.25 16.78 -13.91
CA THR A 100 -6.83 17.20 -14.03
C THR A 100 -6.49 17.58 -15.47
N SER A 101 -5.26 18.02 -15.73
CA SER A 101 -4.78 18.43 -17.07
C SER A 101 -3.43 17.77 -17.39
N PHE A 102 -3.33 16.47 -17.14
CA PHE A 102 -2.12 15.71 -17.41
C PHE A 102 -1.99 15.31 -18.88
N ASP A 103 -0.75 15.10 -19.32
CA ASP A 103 -0.40 14.46 -20.57
C ASP A 103 0.62 13.32 -20.33
N GLN A 104 1.06 12.68 -21.40
CA GLN A 104 2.05 11.60 -21.30
C GLN A 104 3.35 11.99 -20.56
N ASN A 105 3.69 13.28 -20.47
CA ASN A 105 4.89 13.76 -19.79
C ASN A 105 4.71 13.90 -18.28
N ASN A 106 3.51 13.65 -17.76
CA ASN A 106 3.25 13.58 -16.32
C ASN A 106 3.31 12.13 -15.80
N ILE A 107 3.37 11.13 -16.69
CA ILE A 107 3.23 9.71 -16.34
C ILE A 107 4.55 8.97 -16.58
N ILE A 108 4.99 8.19 -15.60
CA ILE A 108 6.10 7.22 -15.73
C ILE A 108 5.57 5.85 -15.36
N MET A 109 5.70 4.87 -16.26
CA MET A 109 5.33 3.48 -15.96
C MET A 109 6.30 2.86 -14.95
N SER A 110 5.77 2.11 -14.00
CA SER A 110 6.55 1.52 -12.91
C SER A 110 6.25 0.04 -12.69
N VAL A 111 7.13 -0.66 -11.97
CA VAL A 111 6.92 -2.07 -11.58
C VAL A 111 6.06 -2.16 -10.31
N GLY A 112 4.83 -1.68 -10.40
CA GLY A 112 3.90 -1.48 -9.31
C GLY A 112 4.23 -0.27 -8.45
N ALA A 113 3.37 0.06 -7.47
CA ALA A 113 3.56 1.21 -6.59
C ALA A 113 4.87 1.11 -5.77
N ALA A 114 5.23 -0.10 -5.30
CA ALA A 114 6.49 -0.32 -4.59
C ALA A 114 7.72 0.06 -5.42
N GLY A 115 7.75 -0.33 -6.70
CA GLY A 115 8.80 0.11 -7.63
C GLY A 115 8.75 1.61 -7.87
N GLY A 116 7.56 2.18 -8.01
CA GLY A 116 7.34 3.63 -8.13
C GLY A 116 7.90 4.41 -6.93
N LEU A 117 7.59 3.99 -5.71
CA LEU A 117 8.12 4.60 -4.48
C LEU A 117 9.65 4.53 -4.43
N ASN A 118 10.27 3.39 -4.79
CA ASN A 118 11.73 3.29 -4.85
C ASN A 118 12.34 4.23 -5.91
N VAL A 119 11.69 4.42 -7.05
CA VAL A 119 12.09 5.42 -8.07
C VAL A 119 12.02 6.83 -7.49
N VAL A 120 10.91 7.17 -6.82
CA VAL A 120 10.71 8.49 -6.20
C VAL A 120 11.73 8.74 -5.09
N PHE A 121 11.96 7.79 -4.19
CA PHE A 121 12.98 7.93 -3.15
C PHE A 121 14.39 8.05 -3.71
N LYS A 122 14.74 7.27 -4.75
CA LYS A 122 16.03 7.41 -5.44
C LYS A 122 16.20 8.80 -6.06
N THR A 123 15.11 9.40 -6.52
CA THR A 123 15.10 10.73 -7.14
C THR A 123 15.25 11.85 -6.10
N LEU A 124 14.60 11.73 -4.94
CA LEU A 124 14.44 12.84 -4.00
C LEU A 124 15.39 12.81 -2.81
N LEU A 125 15.83 11.62 -2.33
CA LEU A 125 16.51 11.49 -1.05
C LEU A 125 18.02 11.62 -1.16
N ASN A 126 18.59 12.43 -0.26
CA ASN A 126 19.99 12.37 0.13
C ASN A 126 20.13 11.53 1.42
N PRO A 127 21.33 11.00 1.71
CA PRO A 127 21.60 10.34 2.98
C PRO A 127 21.25 11.23 4.18
N GLY A 128 20.41 10.70 5.08
CA GLY A 128 19.97 11.41 6.29
C GLY A 128 18.71 12.26 6.13
N ASP A 129 18.15 12.39 4.93
CA ASP A 129 16.84 13.01 4.72
C ASP A 129 15.74 12.20 5.43
N GLU A 130 14.71 12.89 5.92
CA GLU A 130 13.62 12.30 6.64
C GLU A 130 12.37 12.18 5.74
N VAL A 131 11.73 11.02 5.79
CA VAL A 131 10.39 10.80 5.20
C VAL A 131 9.44 10.54 6.36
N ILE A 132 8.43 11.39 6.50
CA ILE A 132 7.38 11.20 7.50
C ILE A 132 6.31 10.25 6.93
N THR A 133 5.75 9.39 7.77
CA THR A 133 4.53 8.62 7.46
C THR A 133 3.60 8.61 8.66
N ILE A 134 2.30 8.42 8.41
CA ILE A 134 1.28 8.38 9.47
C ILE A 134 1.13 6.94 9.95
N SER A 135 1.31 6.71 11.24
CA SER A 135 1.14 5.39 11.86
C SER A 135 -0.32 5.18 12.27
N PRO A 136 -0.91 3.98 12.00
CA PRO A 136 -0.28 2.79 11.42
C PRO A 136 -0.02 2.90 9.90
N TYR A 137 1.09 2.30 9.44
CA TYR A 137 1.56 2.41 8.05
C TYR A 137 2.01 1.05 7.49
N PHE A 138 2.14 0.96 6.17
CA PHE A 138 2.62 -0.25 5.51
C PHE A 138 4.09 -0.55 5.88
N VAL A 139 4.33 -1.75 6.39
CA VAL A 139 5.59 -2.16 7.04
C VAL A 139 6.85 -1.98 6.18
N GLU A 140 6.73 -2.03 4.84
CA GLU A 140 7.89 -1.95 3.95
C GLU A 140 8.40 -0.53 3.72
N TYR A 141 7.67 0.52 4.12
CA TYR A 141 8.12 1.91 3.92
C TYR A 141 9.48 2.20 4.55
N GLY A 142 9.74 1.63 5.73
CA GLY A 142 11.03 1.75 6.39
C GLY A 142 12.18 1.17 5.57
N ASN A 143 11.94 0.03 4.91
CA ASN A 143 12.90 -0.62 4.03
C ASN A 143 13.14 0.20 2.75
N TYR A 144 12.06 0.72 2.13
CA TYR A 144 12.16 1.52 0.91
C TYR A 144 12.95 2.82 1.13
N VAL A 145 12.63 3.57 2.18
CA VAL A 145 13.35 4.79 2.57
C VAL A 145 14.80 4.46 2.95
N GLY A 146 15.00 3.39 3.74
CA GLY A 146 16.30 2.93 4.17
C GLY A 146 17.21 2.45 3.03
N ASN A 147 16.67 2.04 1.87
CA ASN A 147 17.47 1.68 0.68
C ASN A 147 18.31 2.85 0.16
N PHE A 148 17.88 4.08 0.43
CA PHE A 148 18.54 5.32 -0.01
C PHE A 148 19.13 6.12 1.17
N ASP A 149 19.41 5.44 2.29
CA ASP A 149 19.99 6.01 3.49
C ASP A 149 19.14 7.14 4.11
N GLY A 150 17.86 7.20 3.77
CA GLY A 150 16.87 8.05 4.40
C GLY A 150 16.39 7.47 5.74
N LYS A 151 15.69 8.29 6.51
CA LYS A 151 15.13 7.92 7.81
C LYS A 151 13.60 8.03 7.75
N LEU A 152 12.90 6.93 8.04
CA LEU A 152 11.44 6.96 8.22
C LEU A 152 11.11 7.52 9.61
N VAL A 153 10.22 8.51 9.66
CA VAL A 153 9.69 9.11 10.89
C VAL A 153 8.19 8.84 10.95
N ALA A 154 7.75 8.05 11.92
CA ALA A 154 6.34 7.72 12.09
C ALA A 154 5.66 8.75 13.00
N VAL A 155 4.57 9.33 12.54
CA VAL A 155 3.69 10.23 13.32
C VAL A 155 2.40 9.49 13.61
N PRO A 156 1.95 9.40 14.87
CA PRO A 156 0.71 8.69 15.19
C PRO A 156 -0.51 9.40 14.59
N ALA A 157 -1.43 8.62 14.05
CA ALA A 157 -2.77 9.09 13.71
C ALA A 157 -3.60 9.32 14.99
N SER A 158 -4.70 10.06 14.86
CA SER A 158 -5.75 10.13 15.88
C SER A 158 -6.29 8.73 16.17
N LEU A 159 -6.36 8.34 17.44
CA LEU A 159 -6.91 7.02 17.82
C LEU A 159 -8.44 6.97 17.77
N ALA A 160 -9.10 8.11 17.57
CA ALA A 160 -10.56 8.17 17.49
C ALA A 160 -11.09 7.68 16.14
N ASP A 161 -10.36 7.99 15.07
CA ASP A 161 -10.81 7.78 13.69
C ASP A 161 -9.69 7.39 12.70
N PHE A 162 -8.47 7.30 13.18
CA PHE A 162 -7.25 7.03 12.40
C PHE A 162 -7.00 8.03 11.25
N GLN A 163 -7.55 9.24 11.36
CA GLN A 163 -7.14 10.35 10.50
C GLN A 163 -5.76 10.87 10.92
N PRO A 164 -4.93 11.37 9.98
CA PRO A 164 -3.73 12.13 10.33
C PRO A 164 -4.03 13.29 11.27
N ASP A 165 -3.16 13.51 12.25
CA ASP A 165 -3.22 14.66 13.14
C ASP A 165 -2.31 15.77 12.61
N PRO A 166 -2.85 16.92 12.14
CA PRO A 166 -2.05 18.00 11.56
C PRO A 166 -1.09 18.65 12.56
N GLU A 167 -1.44 18.72 13.84
CA GLU A 167 -0.57 19.30 14.87
C GLU A 167 0.60 18.36 15.20
N ALA A 168 0.33 17.07 15.30
CA ALA A 168 1.40 16.07 15.47
C ALA A 168 2.34 16.05 14.24
N LEU A 169 1.78 16.19 13.02
CA LEU A 169 2.55 16.32 11.79
C LEU A 169 3.43 17.58 11.83
N ARG A 170 2.85 18.75 12.16
CA ARG A 170 3.56 20.03 12.25
C ARG A 170 4.75 19.96 13.21
N ALA A 171 4.56 19.30 14.36
CA ALA A 171 5.62 19.13 15.36
C ALA A 171 6.73 18.17 14.92
N ALA A 172 6.43 17.19 14.06
CA ALA A 172 7.40 16.21 13.58
C ALA A 172 8.27 16.69 12.41
N ILE A 173 7.81 17.69 11.66
CA ILE A 173 8.55 18.22 10.49
C ILE A 173 9.78 18.97 10.94
N THR A 174 10.93 18.64 10.35
CA THR A 174 12.24 19.25 10.60
C THR A 174 12.86 19.80 9.30
N PRO A 175 13.94 20.58 9.36
CA PRO A 175 14.67 21.00 8.15
C PRO A 175 15.22 19.85 7.29
N LYS A 176 15.22 18.61 7.81
CA LYS A 176 15.62 17.39 7.09
C LYS A 176 14.45 16.68 6.44
N THR A 177 13.22 17.08 6.74
CA THR A 177 12.03 16.46 6.18
C THR A 177 11.95 16.74 4.68
N LYS A 178 12.09 15.69 3.88
CA LYS A 178 12.00 15.74 2.42
C LYS A 178 10.60 15.46 1.92
N ALA A 179 9.87 14.53 2.57
CA ALA A 179 8.55 14.15 2.12
C ALA A 179 7.65 13.66 3.27
N LEU A 180 6.34 13.80 3.08
CA LEU A 180 5.29 13.07 3.78
C LEU A 180 4.77 11.98 2.86
N LEU A 181 4.77 10.72 3.31
CA LEU A 181 4.21 9.57 2.61
C LEU A 181 2.89 9.18 3.24
N VAL A 182 1.82 9.18 2.45
CA VAL A 182 0.47 8.79 2.86
C VAL A 182 -0.06 7.66 2.00
N ASN A 183 -0.97 6.85 2.58
CA ASN A 183 -1.65 5.76 1.91
C ASN A 183 -3.14 5.83 2.27
N SER A 184 -3.99 6.13 1.29
CA SER A 184 -5.45 6.25 1.46
C SER A 184 -6.16 5.78 0.18
N PRO A 185 -7.08 4.78 0.30
CA PRO A 185 -7.49 4.01 1.48
C PRO A 185 -6.31 3.31 2.16
N ASN A 186 -6.30 3.30 3.50
CA ASN A 186 -5.12 2.95 4.28
C ASN A 186 -4.95 1.44 4.49
N ASN A 187 -3.74 0.96 4.35
CA ASN A 187 -3.27 -0.31 4.86
C ASN A 187 -2.42 -0.01 6.12
N PRO A 188 -2.90 -0.37 7.36
CA PRO A 188 -3.78 -1.50 7.66
C PRO A 188 -5.22 -1.16 8.07
N THR A 189 -5.61 0.09 8.21
CA THR A 189 -6.86 0.47 8.91
C THR A 189 -8.12 0.37 8.06
N GLY A 190 -8.00 0.47 6.72
CA GLY A 190 -9.14 0.60 5.82
C GLY A 190 -9.80 1.99 5.85
N VAL A 191 -9.22 2.97 6.53
CA VAL A 191 -9.73 4.35 6.62
C VAL A 191 -9.37 5.11 5.35
N ILE A 192 -10.29 5.95 4.88
CA ILE A 192 -10.05 6.96 3.85
C ILE A 192 -9.80 8.30 4.55
N TYR A 193 -8.72 8.98 4.17
CA TYR A 193 -8.45 10.32 4.70
C TYR A 193 -9.43 11.32 4.09
N SER A 194 -10.07 12.10 4.96
CA SER A 194 -11.08 13.07 4.54
C SER A 194 -10.47 14.23 3.74
N GLU A 195 -11.29 14.87 2.91
CA GLU A 195 -10.87 16.05 2.16
C GLU A 195 -10.37 17.16 3.09
N ASP A 196 -11.05 17.37 4.22
CA ASP A 196 -10.65 18.38 5.20
C ASP A 196 -9.29 18.05 5.83
N THR A 197 -9.06 16.80 6.21
CA THR A 197 -7.75 16.34 6.69
C THR A 197 -6.65 16.57 5.64
N ILE A 198 -6.92 16.30 4.36
CA ILE A 198 -5.94 16.52 3.28
C ILE A 198 -5.66 18.02 3.10
N LYS A 199 -6.64 18.89 3.20
CA LYS A 199 -6.45 20.36 3.16
C LYS A 199 -5.58 20.85 4.33
N GLU A 200 -5.82 20.33 5.53
CA GLU A 200 -5.02 20.66 6.70
C GLU A 200 -3.57 20.19 6.57
N ILE A 201 -3.35 18.97 6.07
CA ILE A 201 -2.01 18.45 5.74
C ILE A 201 -1.31 19.37 4.72
N ALA A 202 -2.01 19.72 3.63
CA ALA A 202 -1.47 20.61 2.60
C ALA A 202 -1.03 21.96 3.18
N ALA A 203 -1.86 22.56 4.05
CA ALA A 203 -1.54 23.81 4.72
C ALA A 203 -0.29 23.69 5.61
N VAL A 204 -0.13 22.61 6.36
CA VAL A 204 1.05 22.33 7.17
C VAL A 204 2.30 22.19 6.30
N LEU A 205 2.21 21.46 5.19
CA LEU A 205 3.34 21.28 4.27
C LEU A 205 3.75 22.60 3.60
N GLU A 206 2.79 23.44 3.21
CA GLU A 206 3.08 24.77 2.67
C GLU A 206 3.72 25.70 3.69
N GLU A 207 3.22 25.72 4.92
CA GLU A 207 3.77 26.49 6.03
C GLU A 207 5.25 26.12 6.26
N LYS A 208 5.52 24.83 6.42
CA LYS A 208 6.86 24.31 6.72
C LYS A 208 7.83 24.41 5.54
N SER A 209 7.35 24.25 4.32
CA SER A 209 8.17 24.47 3.12
C SER A 209 8.63 25.93 3.03
N ARG A 210 7.77 26.89 3.37
CA ARG A 210 8.13 28.32 3.44
C ARG A 210 9.08 28.62 4.60
N GLU A 211 8.84 28.02 5.77
CA GLU A 211 9.68 28.19 6.97
C GLU A 211 11.12 27.75 6.70
N TYR A 212 11.30 26.62 6.02
CA TYR A 212 12.64 26.05 5.77
C TYR A 212 13.24 26.42 4.40
N GLY A 213 12.48 27.13 3.55
CA GLY A 213 12.95 27.54 2.22
C GLY A 213 13.20 26.36 1.27
N SER A 214 12.58 25.22 1.50
CA SER A 214 12.73 23.99 0.71
C SER A 214 11.38 23.25 0.58
N PRO A 215 11.00 22.77 -0.60
CA PRO A 215 9.76 22.05 -0.77
C PRO A 215 9.76 20.72 0.00
N ILE A 216 8.64 20.43 0.67
CA ILE A 216 8.37 19.15 1.27
C ILE A 216 7.35 18.45 0.35
N PHE A 217 7.70 17.27 -0.17
CA PHE A 217 6.84 16.56 -1.11
C PHE A 217 5.74 15.78 -0.39
N LEU A 218 4.54 15.73 -0.97
CA LEU A 218 3.48 14.81 -0.57
C LEU A 218 3.51 13.60 -1.50
N LEU A 219 3.83 12.42 -0.96
CA LEU A 219 3.86 11.17 -1.70
C LEU A 219 2.59 10.39 -1.40
N SER A 220 1.79 10.12 -2.43
CA SER A 220 0.55 9.36 -2.32
C SER A 220 0.75 7.94 -2.85
N ASP A 221 0.68 6.95 -1.95
CA ASP A 221 0.69 5.53 -2.31
C ASP A 221 -0.76 5.05 -2.46
N GLU A 222 -1.19 4.78 -3.71
CA GLU A 222 -2.60 4.61 -4.07
C GLU A 222 -2.97 3.23 -4.65
N PRO A 223 -2.51 2.11 -4.12
CA PRO A 223 -2.87 0.80 -4.66
C PRO A 223 -4.33 0.40 -4.37
N TYR A 224 -5.04 1.13 -3.51
CA TYR A 224 -6.40 0.80 -3.05
C TYR A 224 -7.45 1.82 -3.48
N ARG A 225 -7.12 2.80 -4.31
CA ARG A 225 -8.01 3.92 -4.69
C ARG A 225 -9.40 3.45 -5.13
N GLU A 226 -9.49 2.44 -5.97
CA GLU A 226 -10.77 1.92 -6.49
C GLU A 226 -11.50 1.01 -5.49
N LEU A 227 -10.85 0.62 -4.40
CA LEU A 227 -11.46 -0.18 -3.34
C LEU A 227 -12.04 0.72 -2.26
N ALA A 228 -13.06 1.50 -2.61
CA ALA A 228 -13.84 2.34 -1.71
C ALA A 228 -15.28 1.82 -1.68
N TYR A 229 -15.91 1.82 -0.51
CA TYR A 229 -17.22 1.22 -0.26
C TYR A 229 -18.24 2.30 0.10
N ASP A 230 -19.54 1.95 -0.06
CA ASP A 230 -20.68 2.77 0.34
C ASP A 230 -20.66 4.18 -0.28
N GLY A 231 -20.03 4.34 -1.47
CA GLY A 231 -19.91 5.63 -2.15
C GLY A 231 -18.91 6.60 -1.49
N ALA A 232 -18.01 6.10 -0.65
CA ALA A 232 -16.99 6.95 -0.04
C ALA A 232 -16.08 7.57 -1.10
N ASP A 233 -15.86 8.88 -1.02
CA ASP A 233 -14.96 9.61 -1.89
C ASP A 233 -13.50 9.46 -1.43
N VAL A 234 -12.59 9.25 -2.38
CA VAL A 234 -11.15 9.18 -2.14
C VAL A 234 -10.51 10.42 -2.76
N PRO A 235 -10.12 11.43 -1.98
CA PRO A 235 -9.55 12.66 -2.50
C PRO A 235 -8.33 12.40 -3.39
N TYR A 236 -8.24 13.10 -4.54
CA TYR A 236 -7.07 13.02 -5.41
C TYR A 236 -6.07 14.11 -5.02
N LEU A 237 -4.97 13.72 -4.38
CA LEU A 237 -4.13 14.62 -3.58
C LEU A 237 -3.45 15.73 -4.38
N THR A 238 -3.22 15.54 -5.69
CA THR A 238 -2.64 16.57 -6.57
C THR A 238 -3.51 17.82 -6.68
N LYS A 239 -4.82 17.72 -6.38
CA LYS A 239 -5.76 18.85 -6.38
C LYS A 239 -5.59 19.78 -5.17
N TYR A 240 -4.92 19.33 -4.12
CA TYR A 240 -4.82 20.04 -2.83
C TYR A 240 -3.43 20.58 -2.53
N TYR A 241 -2.39 19.94 -3.07
CA TYR A 241 -1.00 20.36 -2.84
C TYR A 241 -0.17 20.18 -4.11
N LYS A 242 0.48 21.26 -4.58
CA LYS A 242 1.21 21.25 -5.86
C LYS A 242 2.39 20.27 -5.89
N ASN A 243 3.13 20.14 -4.76
CA ASN A 243 4.29 19.26 -4.67
C ASN A 243 3.90 17.82 -4.32
N THR A 244 2.85 17.30 -4.98
CA THR A 244 2.35 15.94 -4.81
C THR A 244 2.85 15.02 -5.92
N ILE A 245 3.37 13.85 -5.54
CA ILE A 245 3.71 12.75 -6.46
C ILE A 245 2.84 11.55 -6.10
N VAL A 246 2.17 10.96 -7.08
CA VAL A 246 1.31 9.77 -6.89
C VAL A 246 2.02 8.52 -7.38
N CYS A 247 2.00 7.45 -6.58
CA CYS A 247 2.42 6.11 -6.98
C CYS A 247 1.21 5.18 -6.96
N TYR A 248 0.85 4.67 -8.12
CA TYR A 248 -0.33 3.81 -8.31
C TYR A 248 0.06 2.40 -8.75
N SER A 249 -0.84 1.42 -8.51
CA SER A 249 -0.67 0.04 -8.95
C SER A 249 -2.00 -0.64 -9.24
N TRP A 250 -2.07 -1.39 -10.35
CA TRP A 250 -3.20 -2.27 -10.67
C TRP A 250 -3.20 -3.59 -9.90
N SER A 251 -2.33 -3.73 -8.91
CA SER A 251 -2.24 -4.94 -8.07
C SER A 251 -3.57 -5.31 -7.41
N LYS A 252 -4.43 -4.30 -7.11
CA LYS A 252 -5.68 -4.49 -6.38
C LYS A 252 -6.89 -4.22 -7.26
N SER A 253 -6.91 -3.11 -7.99
CA SER A 253 -8.02 -2.72 -8.86
C SER A 253 -8.30 -3.69 -10.01
N LEU A 254 -7.27 -4.33 -10.56
CA LEU A 254 -7.40 -5.36 -11.61
C LEU A 254 -6.99 -6.77 -11.14
N SER A 255 -6.74 -6.98 -9.84
CA SER A 255 -6.24 -8.27 -9.31
C SER A 255 -4.98 -8.78 -10.03
N LEU A 256 -4.02 -7.89 -10.32
CA LEU A 256 -2.78 -8.19 -11.05
C LEU A 256 -1.50 -8.01 -10.21
N PRO A 257 -1.43 -8.49 -8.95
CA PRO A 257 -0.25 -8.25 -8.11
C PRO A 257 1.02 -8.93 -8.64
N GLY A 258 0.89 -10.04 -9.36
CA GLY A 258 1.99 -10.79 -9.96
C GLY A 258 2.61 -10.12 -11.18
N GLU A 259 1.85 -9.27 -11.87
CA GLU A 259 2.27 -8.63 -13.13
C GLU A 259 3.18 -7.42 -12.90
N ARG A 260 3.28 -6.92 -11.68
CA ARG A 260 4.18 -5.82 -11.30
C ARG A 260 4.02 -4.59 -12.18
N ILE A 261 2.81 -4.07 -12.30
CA ILE A 261 2.49 -2.92 -13.14
C ILE A 261 1.84 -1.79 -12.33
N GLY A 262 2.28 -0.56 -12.61
CA GLY A 262 1.81 0.66 -11.99
C GLY A 262 2.33 1.88 -12.74
N TYR A 263 2.12 3.06 -12.17
CA TYR A 263 2.65 4.31 -12.69
C TYR A 263 2.96 5.31 -11.58
N ILE A 264 3.75 6.30 -11.93
CA ILE A 264 4.03 7.49 -11.13
C ILE A 264 3.41 8.68 -11.84
N VAL A 265 2.72 9.56 -11.12
CA VAL A 265 2.26 10.86 -11.63
C VAL A 265 3.13 11.95 -11.03
N ILE A 266 3.68 12.79 -11.90
CA ILE A 266 4.45 13.99 -11.54
C ILE A 266 3.77 15.18 -12.22
N PRO A 267 2.94 15.97 -11.49
CA PRO A 267 2.19 17.10 -12.04
C PRO A 267 3.10 18.23 -12.55
N ASN A 268 2.63 18.98 -13.55
CA ASN A 268 3.36 20.14 -14.12
C ASN A 268 3.58 21.27 -13.11
N GLU A 269 2.69 21.36 -12.10
CA GLU A 269 2.69 22.39 -11.05
C GLU A 269 3.77 22.14 -9.97
N LEU A 270 4.35 20.94 -9.96
CA LEU A 270 5.39 20.56 -9.00
C LEU A 270 6.66 21.40 -9.21
N ASP A 271 7.24 21.87 -8.13
CA ASP A 271 8.51 22.62 -8.17
C ASP A 271 9.60 21.76 -8.82
N ASP A 272 10.37 22.34 -9.75
CA ASP A 272 11.38 21.62 -10.54
C ASP A 272 10.87 20.40 -11.33
N TYR A 273 9.59 20.40 -11.72
CA TYR A 273 8.90 19.31 -12.41
C TYR A 273 9.78 18.62 -13.49
N LYS A 274 10.36 19.40 -14.44
CA LYS A 274 11.13 18.81 -15.56
C LYS A 274 12.34 18.02 -15.09
N LEU A 275 13.05 18.58 -14.12
CA LEU A 275 14.26 17.95 -13.55
C LEU A 275 13.88 16.67 -12.79
N ILE A 276 12.82 16.71 -11.99
CA ILE A 276 12.34 15.56 -11.22
C ILE A 276 11.82 14.46 -12.14
N PHE A 277 11.06 14.80 -13.18
CA PHE A 277 10.57 13.84 -14.16
C PHE A 277 11.71 13.13 -14.91
N GLU A 278 12.70 13.90 -15.36
CA GLU A 278 13.89 13.37 -16.04
C GLU A 278 14.72 12.49 -15.10
N ALA A 279 14.96 12.93 -13.86
CA ALA A 279 15.67 12.18 -12.85
C ALA A 279 14.95 10.87 -12.48
N ALA A 280 13.61 10.86 -12.39
CA ALA A 280 12.82 9.67 -12.15
C ALA A 280 12.92 8.64 -13.30
N GLY A 281 12.96 9.10 -14.55
CA GLY A 281 13.27 8.26 -15.71
C GLY A 281 14.66 7.61 -15.62
N ILE A 282 15.67 8.38 -15.22
CA ILE A 282 17.03 7.86 -14.97
C ILE A 282 17.02 6.88 -13.81
N ALA A 283 16.33 7.20 -12.70
CA ALA A 283 16.22 6.33 -11.53
C ALA A 283 15.59 4.98 -11.89
N THR A 284 14.54 4.95 -12.72
CA THR A 284 13.92 3.72 -13.23
C THR A 284 14.96 2.82 -13.91
N ARG A 285 15.83 3.40 -14.73
CA ARG A 285 16.88 2.66 -15.43
C ARG A 285 17.95 2.13 -14.48
N ILE A 286 18.51 3.00 -13.63
CA ILE A 286 19.69 2.65 -12.80
C ILE A 286 19.35 1.77 -11.60
N LEU A 287 18.07 1.70 -11.19
CA LEU A 287 17.57 0.72 -10.21
C LEU A 287 17.47 -0.70 -10.79
N GLY A 288 17.74 -0.86 -12.09
CA GLY A 288 17.73 -2.15 -12.78
C GLY A 288 16.35 -2.55 -13.29
N PHE A 289 15.32 -1.71 -13.13
CA PHE A 289 14.01 -1.97 -13.74
C PHE A 289 14.07 -1.79 -15.26
N VAL A 290 14.88 -0.84 -15.74
CA VAL A 290 15.05 -0.42 -17.14
C VAL A 290 13.75 0.19 -17.68
N ASN A 291 12.66 -0.57 -17.69
CA ASN A 291 11.28 -0.16 -17.98
C ASN A 291 10.29 -1.13 -17.30
N ALA A 292 9.04 -0.74 -17.20
CA ALA A 292 7.98 -1.66 -16.77
C ALA A 292 7.70 -2.73 -17.84
N PRO A 293 7.12 -3.92 -17.51
CA PRO A 293 6.88 -5.00 -18.47
C PRO A 293 6.02 -4.57 -19.67
N ALA A 294 6.51 -4.80 -20.88
CA ALA A 294 5.96 -4.26 -22.12
C ALA A 294 4.50 -4.68 -22.39
N LEU A 295 4.25 -6.00 -22.42
CA LEU A 295 2.91 -6.54 -22.69
C LEU A 295 1.87 -5.98 -21.72
N ILE A 296 2.18 -5.99 -20.44
CA ILE A 296 1.22 -5.57 -19.40
C ILE A 296 0.95 -4.06 -19.42
N GLN A 297 1.89 -3.21 -19.86
CA GLN A 297 1.60 -1.80 -20.08
C GLN A 297 0.46 -1.63 -21.09
N LYS A 298 0.50 -2.35 -22.22
CA LYS A 298 -0.54 -2.29 -23.26
C LYS A 298 -1.87 -2.89 -22.78
N VAL A 299 -1.81 -3.96 -21.99
CA VAL A 299 -3.00 -4.58 -21.41
C VAL A 299 -3.73 -3.61 -20.50
N VAL A 300 -3.04 -2.97 -19.55
CA VAL A 300 -3.69 -2.03 -18.63
C VAL A 300 -4.27 -0.80 -19.33
N ALA A 301 -3.63 -0.33 -20.41
CA ALA A 301 -4.16 0.77 -21.23
C ALA A 301 -5.54 0.43 -21.86
N LYS A 302 -5.80 -0.86 -22.13
CA LYS A 302 -7.11 -1.34 -22.64
C LYS A 302 -8.13 -1.60 -21.51
N CYS A 303 -7.71 -1.53 -20.23
CA CYS A 303 -8.51 -1.93 -19.07
C CYS A 303 -8.63 -0.79 -18.02
N LEU A 304 -8.47 0.47 -18.43
CA LEU A 304 -8.45 1.62 -17.50
C LEU A 304 -9.80 1.86 -16.81
N GLU A 305 -10.90 1.42 -17.42
CA GLU A 305 -12.26 1.56 -16.86
C GLU A 305 -12.75 0.26 -16.19
N GLU A 306 -11.90 -0.78 -16.16
CA GLU A 306 -12.23 -2.07 -15.56
C GLU A 306 -11.84 -2.10 -14.08
N SER A 307 -12.57 -2.88 -13.29
CA SER A 307 -12.25 -3.10 -11.87
C SER A 307 -12.54 -4.54 -11.46
N THR A 308 -11.88 -4.99 -10.39
CA THR A 308 -12.17 -6.26 -9.71
C THR A 308 -13.56 -6.24 -9.07
N ASP A 309 -14.03 -7.39 -8.60
CA ASP A 309 -15.33 -7.55 -7.92
C ASP A 309 -15.32 -6.89 -6.52
N ILE A 310 -15.59 -5.59 -6.49
CA ILE A 310 -15.69 -4.79 -5.25
C ILE A 310 -16.89 -5.25 -4.40
N THR A 311 -17.97 -5.74 -5.03
CA THR A 311 -19.17 -6.18 -4.32
C THR A 311 -18.88 -7.38 -3.42
N SER A 312 -18.10 -8.33 -3.91
CA SER A 312 -17.69 -9.49 -3.11
C SER A 312 -16.78 -9.10 -1.95
N TYR A 313 -15.90 -8.12 -2.12
CA TYR A 313 -15.11 -7.58 -1.00
C TYR A 313 -16.00 -6.87 0.02
N ASP A 314 -17.02 -6.14 -0.39
CA ASP A 314 -17.98 -5.48 0.50
C ASP A 314 -18.82 -6.50 1.32
N ILE A 315 -19.23 -7.60 0.70
CA ILE A 315 -19.90 -8.70 1.40
C ILE A 315 -18.98 -9.28 2.49
N ASN A 316 -17.72 -9.54 2.16
CA ASN A 316 -16.71 -10.05 3.10
C ASN A 316 -16.47 -9.07 4.25
N ARG A 317 -16.35 -7.78 3.94
CA ARG A 317 -16.19 -6.69 4.90
C ARG A 317 -17.32 -6.67 5.94
N LYS A 318 -18.55 -6.67 5.48
CA LYS A 318 -19.76 -6.65 6.32
C LYS A 318 -19.88 -7.91 7.16
N LEU A 319 -19.62 -9.07 6.56
CA LEU A 319 -19.69 -10.35 7.24
C LEU A 319 -18.65 -10.46 8.37
N LEU A 320 -17.41 -10.11 8.08
CA LEU A 320 -16.32 -10.14 9.07
C LEU A 320 -16.59 -9.15 10.21
N TYR A 321 -17.00 -7.92 9.89
CA TYR A 321 -17.29 -6.89 10.89
C TYR A 321 -18.39 -7.33 11.84
N SER A 322 -19.54 -7.80 11.30
CA SER A 322 -20.65 -8.34 12.10
C SER A 322 -20.20 -9.47 13.00
N GLY A 323 -19.50 -10.47 12.44
CA GLY A 323 -19.06 -11.61 13.24
C GLY A 323 -18.08 -11.26 14.37
N LEU A 324 -17.15 -10.32 14.12
CA LEU A 324 -16.23 -9.86 15.15
C LEU A 324 -16.93 -9.05 16.25
N THR A 325 -17.86 -8.16 15.89
CA THR A 325 -18.62 -7.37 16.85
C THR A 325 -19.57 -8.23 17.68
N GLU A 326 -20.18 -9.26 17.10
CA GLU A 326 -20.97 -10.26 17.82
C GLU A 326 -20.13 -11.06 18.83
N CYS A 327 -18.84 -11.28 18.54
CA CYS A 327 -17.89 -11.86 19.47
C CYS A 327 -17.41 -10.88 20.55
N GLY A 328 -17.79 -9.60 20.47
CA GLY A 328 -17.41 -8.55 21.42
C GLY A 328 -16.12 -7.79 21.10
N PHE A 329 -15.50 -8.01 19.94
CA PHE A 329 -14.31 -7.25 19.51
C PHE A 329 -14.68 -5.85 19.05
N GLU A 330 -13.84 -4.86 19.38
CA GLU A 330 -13.89 -3.51 18.82
C GLU A 330 -13.12 -3.49 17.50
N ALA A 331 -13.80 -3.18 16.40
CA ALA A 331 -13.19 -3.08 15.08
C ALA A 331 -13.52 -1.75 14.42
N ILE A 332 -12.57 -1.20 13.66
CA ILE A 332 -12.84 -0.07 12.76
C ILE A 332 -13.57 -0.62 11.54
N PHE A 333 -14.74 -0.05 11.21
CA PHE A 333 -15.46 -0.40 9.99
C PHE A 333 -14.74 0.21 8.78
N PRO A 334 -14.14 -0.59 7.89
CA PRO A 334 -13.31 -0.06 6.81
C PRO A 334 -14.14 0.70 5.78
N GLN A 335 -13.68 1.88 5.37
CA GLN A 335 -14.26 2.64 4.26
C GLN A 335 -13.66 2.23 2.91
N GLY A 336 -12.47 1.64 2.93
CA GLY A 336 -11.77 1.21 1.72
C GLY A 336 -10.74 0.10 1.98
N ALA A 337 -9.96 -0.24 0.96
CA ALA A 337 -9.03 -1.35 0.93
C ALA A 337 -9.73 -2.69 1.22
N PHE A 338 -9.04 -3.67 1.79
CA PHE A 338 -9.62 -4.96 2.20
C PHE A 338 -9.01 -5.44 3.54
N TYR A 339 -8.80 -4.49 4.45
CA TYR A 339 -8.30 -4.77 5.79
C TYR A 339 -9.26 -4.28 6.85
N MET A 340 -9.34 -5.02 7.94
CA MET A 340 -10.06 -4.64 9.14
C MET A 340 -9.05 -4.47 10.27
N TRP A 341 -9.16 -3.36 10.97
CA TRP A 341 -8.31 -2.99 12.10
C TRP A 341 -9.05 -3.24 13.39
N VAL A 342 -8.57 -4.22 14.18
CA VAL A 342 -9.27 -4.73 15.35
C VAL A 342 -8.43 -4.46 16.57
N LYS A 343 -9.03 -3.82 17.58
CA LYS A 343 -8.40 -3.54 18.86
C LYS A 343 -8.25 -4.82 19.68
N THR A 344 -7.09 -5.00 20.29
CA THR A 344 -6.82 -6.16 21.12
C THR A 344 -7.05 -5.84 22.61
N PRO A 345 -7.57 -6.79 23.42
CA PRO A 345 -7.80 -6.57 24.86
C PRO A 345 -6.50 -6.50 25.68
N ALA A 346 -5.39 -6.96 25.08
CA ALA A 346 -4.08 -7.06 25.70
C ALA A 346 -2.97 -6.80 24.64
N CYS A 347 -1.76 -7.27 24.87
CA CYS A 347 -0.65 -7.19 23.92
C CYS A 347 -1.03 -7.84 22.57
N ASP A 348 -0.90 -7.09 21.49
CA ASP A 348 -1.28 -7.50 20.14
C ASP A 348 -0.48 -8.73 19.64
N ARG A 349 0.77 -8.88 20.08
CA ARG A 349 1.60 -10.06 19.76
C ARG A 349 1.09 -11.31 20.48
N GLU A 350 0.77 -11.20 21.76
CA GLU A 350 0.21 -12.32 22.53
C GLU A 350 -1.19 -12.70 22.02
N PHE A 351 -1.98 -11.70 21.63
CA PHE A 351 -3.27 -11.92 20.97
C PHE A 351 -3.11 -12.74 19.67
N ALA A 352 -2.20 -12.33 18.79
CA ALA A 352 -1.95 -13.04 17.53
C ALA A 352 -1.39 -14.47 17.76
N GLU A 353 -0.54 -14.67 18.77
CA GLU A 353 -0.07 -16.02 19.14
C GLU A 353 -1.20 -16.89 19.71
N THR A 354 -2.08 -16.33 20.54
CA THR A 354 -3.24 -17.05 21.09
C THR A 354 -4.22 -17.44 19.97
N ALA A 355 -4.43 -16.54 18.98
CA ALA A 355 -5.29 -16.79 17.83
C ALA A 355 -4.87 -18.04 17.02
N LYS A 356 -3.57 -18.33 16.97
CA LYS A 356 -3.05 -19.54 16.28
C LYS A 356 -3.56 -20.86 16.86
N LYS A 357 -3.93 -20.90 18.15
CA LYS A 357 -4.55 -22.08 18.78
C LYS A 357 -5.88 -22.45 18.10
N TYR A 358 -6.51 -21.47 17.47
CA TYR A 358 -7.77 -21.59 16.76
C TYR A 358 -7.58 -21.52 15.24
N ASN A 359 -6.35 -21.75 14.76
CA ASN A 359 -5.96 -21.69 13.35
C ASN A 359 -6.21 -20.32 12.68
N LEU A 360 -6.26 -19.24 13.46
CA LEU A 360 -6.42 -17.88 12.97
C LEU A 360 -5.04 -17.23 12.84
N LEU A 361 -4.68 -16.77 11.64
CA LEU A 361 -3.43 -16.08 11.38
C LEU A 361 -3.71 -14.59 11.17
N LEU A 362 -3.27 -13.77 12.13
CA LEU A 362 -3.52 -12.34 12.21
C LEU A 362 -2.19 -11.60 12.30
N VAL A 363 -2.12 -10.36 11.80
CA VAL A 363 -0.87 -9.58 11.86
C VAL A 363 -0.93 -8.56 13.00
N PRO A 364 0.00 -8.62 13.98
CA PRO A 364 0.05 -7.68 15.08
C PRO A 364 0.25 -6.23 14.63
N GLY A 365 -0.43 -5.30 15.26
CA GLY A 365 -0.38 -3.87 14.98
C GLY A 365 0.99 -3.23 15.26
N THR A 366 1.74 -3.80 16.20
CA THR A 366 3.16 -3.43 16.43
C THR A 366 3.97 -3.46 15.13
N SER A 367 3.67 -4.37 14.20
CA SER A 367 4.34 -4.45 12.89
C SER A 367 4.06 -3.24 11.99
N PHE A 368 2.96 -2.54 12.21
CA PHE A 368 2.55 -1.34 11.48
C PHE A 368 2.82 -0.04 12.28
N GLY A 369 3.62 -0.15 13.35
CA GLY A 369 3.93 1.00 14.23
C GLY A 369 2.78 1.42 15.16
N CYS A 370 1.77 0.58 15.38
CA CYS A 370 0.60 0.89 16.22
C CYS A 370 0.21 -0.33 17.07
N PRO A 371 0.86 -0.54 18.23
CA PRO A 371 0.54 -1.66 19.13
C PRO A 371 -0.88 -1.56 19.69
N GLY A 372 -1.42 -2.69 20.17
CA GLY A 372 -2.76 -2.77 20.74
C GLY A 372 -3.86 -3.06 19.71
N TYR A 373 -3.50 -3.42 18.49
CA TYR A 373 -4.41 -3.79 17.42
C TYR A 373 -3.88 -5.00 16.64
N VAL A 374 -4.76 -5.60 15.83
CA VAL A 374 -4.37 -6.57 14.78
C VAL A 374 -5.01 -6.22 13.46
N ARG A 375 -4.31 -6.52 12.37
CA ARG A 375 -4.86 -6.43 11.00
C ARG A 375 -5.42 -7.79 10.58
N ILE A 376 -6.63 -7.77 10.04
CA ILE A 376 -7.33 -8.90 9.44
C ILE A 376 -7.60 -8.57 7.96
N ALA A 377 -6.98 -9.29 7.02
CA ALA A 377 -7.21 -9.12 5.60
C ALA A 377 -8.43 -9.92 5.17
N TYR A 378 -9.50 -9.28 4.68
CA TYR A 378 -10.72 -9.96 4.25
C TYR A 378 -10.79 -10.24 2.73
N CYS A 379 -9.67 -10.11 2.04
CA CYS A 379 -9.52 -10.55 0.65
C CYS A 379 -9.30 -12.07 0.56
N VAL A 380 -10.22 -12.81 1.12
CA VAL A 380 -10.24 -14.28 1.19
C VAL A 380 -11.57 -14.82 0.65
N ALA A 381 -11.73 -16.13 0.50
CA ALA A 381 -13.02 -16.72 0.18
C ALA A 381 -14.04 -16.42 1.29
N LYS A 382 -15.30 -16.16 0.94
CA LYS A 382 -16.38 -15.92 1.90
C LYS A 382 -16.48 -17.05 2.94
N SER A 383 -16.35 -18.30 2.49
CA SER A 383 -16.34 -19.48 3.37
C SER A 383 -15.21 -19.48 4.40
N THR A 384 -14.06 -18.88 4.10
CA THR A 384 -12.97 -18.72 5.07
C THR A 384 -13.42 -17.86 6.25
N ILE A 385 -14.14 -16.76 5.98
CA ILE A 385 -14.68 -15.89 7.03
C ILE A 385 -15.74 -16.64 7.82
N GLU A 386 -16.72 -17.25 7.16
CA GLU A 386 -17.82 -18.01 7.80
C GLU A 386 -17.28 -19.11 8.71
N ASN A 387 -16.34 -19.90 8.22
CA ASN A 387 -15.77 -21.04 8.94
C ASN A 387 -14.81 -20.60 10.08
N SER A 388 -14.27 -19.40 10.04
CA SER A 388 -13.39 -18.86 11.09
C SER A 388 -14.13 -18.34 12.34
N MET A 389 -15.43 -18.03 12.21
CA MET A 389 -16.21 -17.41 13.31
C MET A 389 -16.23 -18.23 14.61
N PRO A 390 -16.36 -19.59 14.59
CA PRO A 390 -16.21 -20.38 15.80
C PRO A 390 -14.84 -20.23 16.49
N GLY A 391 -13.78 -20.02 15.70
CA GLY A 391 -12.43 -19.72 16.20
C GLY A 391 -12.34 -18.37 16.90
N PHE A 392 -12.89 -17.32 16.28
CA PHE A 392 -12.96 -15.99 16.90
C PHE A 392 -13.79 -15.98 18.19
N LYS A 393 -14.90 -16.74 18.23
CA LYS A 393 -15.70 -16.86 19.45
C LYS A 393 -14.91 -17.50 20.59
N LYS A 394 -14.21 -18.60 20.34
CA LYS A 394 -13.35 -19.24 21.34
C LYS A 394 -12.19 -18.33 21.79
N LEU A 395 -11.60 -17.59 20.86
CA LEU A 395 -10.57 -16.60 21.17
C LEU A 395 -11.11 -15.50 22.09
N ALA A 396 -12.32 -15.00 21.83
CA ALA A 396 -12.99 -14.01 22.67
C ALA A 396 -13.26 -14.55 24.08
N GLU A 397 -13.77 -15.78 24.19
CA GLU A 397 -14.03 -16.48 25.46
C GLU A 397 -12.73 -16.67 26.27
N GLU A 398 -11.62 -17.16 25.63
CA GLU A 398 -10.32 -17.34 26.32
C GLU A 398 -9.75 -16.02 26.85
N LEU A 399 -9.97 -14.92 26.13
CA LEU A 399 -9.44 -13.60 26.49
C LEU A 399 -10.42 -12.75 27.33
N GLY A 400 -11.61 -13.26 27.65
CA GLY A 400 -12.61 -12.54 28.42
C GLY A 400 -13.19 -11.32 27.70
N VAL A 401 -13.18 -11.32 26.37
CA VAL A 401 -13.79 -10.27 25.54
C VAL A 401 -15.31 -10.44 25.58
N GLY A 402 -16.05 -9.34 25.73
CA GLY A 402 -17.54 -9.37 25.77
C GLY A 402 -18.14 -9.75 27.13
N SER A 403 -17.33 -10.10 28.14
CA SER A 403 -17.81 -10.46 29.48
C SER A 403 -18.09 -9.24 30.38
N LYS A 404 -18.35 -8.07 29.80
CA LYS A 404 -18.88 -6.94 30.59
C LYS A 404 -20.38 -7.14 30.78
N GLN A 405 -20.73 -7.63 31.98
CA GLN A 405 -22.08 -7.53 32.55
C GLN A 405 -22.49 -6.08 32.70
#